data_5bcc3670d932c4f7e92e46131880ab94
#
_entry.id   5bcc3670d932c4f7e92e46131880ab94
#
_cell.length_a   1.000
_cell.length_b   1.000
_cell.length_c   1.000
_cell.angle_alpha   90.00
_cell.angle_beta   90.00
_cell.angle_gamma   90.00
#
_symmetry.space_group_name_H-M   'P 1'
#
loop_
_entity.id
_entity.type
_entity.pdbx_description
1 polymer ?
#
loop_
_entity_poly.entity_id
_entity_poly.type
_entity_poly.pdbx_seq_one_letter_code
_entity_poly.pdbx_strand_id
1 'polypeptide(L)'
;MGFLVPDDKDEAKFLEHFRIESLEANNNSPSYYIVCPTTGCNARCYYCFEKGIAQKRMDENTAKAVAEYILKHHDPEHLVIQWFGGEPLLEIETISYITDYLYKNGVHFDSKIITNGYLLSDEVVELAVYKWNVRIIQITIDDLFDEYNRIKDYTYQDVNAFEIVMDNIQRCLNEKINIRIRINFNPLECDKAIKTVAYLKKRFAGDPNFFVYLAPIDSKDIPSITNEFSQQKEHPLIALLDAEKNFCSLGNYDKRVETGTKYETILKKYYLTPIPTSCYGGCESSLTIDSTGNIFTCHRLLGNEKYASGNVFSGRIVNEISKIYSNPIITDEECNRCNLLPLCQGGCKYRAYAYGKEHAYTTVKGAIKELIRRAAVEMNNV
;
A
#
# COMPACT_ATOMS: atom_id res chain seq x y z
N MET A 1 -6.96 18.47 20.40
CA MET A 1 -6.68 17.18 19.74
C MET A 1 -7.92 16.32 19.66
N GLY A 2 -8.95 16.32 19.22
CA GLY A 2 -10.14 15.49 18.95
C GLY A 2 -10.39 14.16 19.74
N PHE A 3 -9.50 13.83 20.66
CA PHE A 3 -9.62 12.63 21.52
C PHE A 3 -10.34 12.89 22.86
N LEU A 4 -10.44 14.15 23.23
CA LEU A 4 -11.24 14.58 24.36
C LEU A 4 -12.34 15.46 23.78
N VAL A 5 -13.55 15.03 23.90
CA VAL A 5 -14.75 15.79 23.51
C VAL A 5 -15.41 16.33 24.77
N PRO A 6 -16.05 17.50 24.73
CA PRO A 6 -16.87 17.98 25.83
C PRO A 6 -17.94 16.97 26.21
N ASP A 7 -18.26 16.85 27.50
CA ASP A 7 -19.22 15.89 28.04
C ASP A 7 -20.63 16.07 27.44
N ASP A 8 -20.93 17.25 26.89
CA ASP A 8 -22.20 17.58 26.26
C ASP A 8 -22.25 17.19 24.76
N LYS A 9 -21.16 16.65 24.21
CA LYS A 9 -21.12 16.27 22.80
C LYS A 9 -21.71 14.88 22.61
N ASP A 10 -22.72 14.79 21.74
CA ASP A 10 -23.34 13.53 21.34
C ASP A 10 -22.41 12.75 20.39
N GLU A 11 -21.59 11.87 20.97
CA GLU A 11 -20.64 11.03 20.22
C GLU A 11 -21.36 10.08 19.25
N ALA A 12 -22.54 9.58 19.58
CA ALA A 12 -23.31 8.71 18.71
C ALA A 12 -23.75 9.43 17.44
N LYS A 13 -24.18 10.69 17.59
CA LYS A 13 -24.57 11.54 16.47
C LYS A 13 -23.36 11.92 15.59
N PHE A 14 -22.19 12.14 16.20
CA PHE A 14 -20.95 12.39 15.47
C PHE A 14 -20.54 11.16 14.66
N LEU A 15 -20.60 9.97 15.25
CA LEU A 15 -20.25 8.71 14.55
C LEU A 15 -21.23 8.41 13.40
N GLU A 16 -22.52 8.70 13.58
CA GLU A 16 -23.52 8.53 12.51
C GLU A 16 -23.28 9.51 11.36
N HIS A 17 -22.98 10.77 11.64
CA HIS A 17 -22.61 11.74 10.62
C HIS A 17 -21.36 11.32 9.85
N PHE A 18 -20.30 10.92 10.55
CA PHE A 18 -19.07 10.41 9.96
C PHE A 18 -19.33 9.19 9.05
N ARG A 19 -20.23 8.31 9.45
CA ARG A 19 -20.64 7.14 8.67
C ARG A 19 -21.35 7.54 7.37
N ILE A 20 -22.26 8.51 7.44
CA ILE A 20 -22.96 9.04 6.26
C ILE A 20 -21.96 9.68 5.29
N GLU A 21 -21.08 10.56 5.75
CA GLU A 21 -20.04 11.16 4.93
C GLU A 21 -19.12 10.12 4.28
N SER A 22 -18.80 9.05 5.02
CA SER A 22 -18.00 7.94 4.50
C SER A 22 -18.71 7.15 3.40
N LEU A 23 -20.01 6.98 3.50
CA LEU A 23 -20.82 6.32 2.47
C LEU A 23 -20.95 7.17 1.22
N GLU A 24 -21.17 8.48 1.38
CA GLU A 24 -21.27 9.43 0.27
C GLU A 24 -19.96 9.54 -0.53
N ALA A 25 -18.82 9.57 0.17
CA ALA A 25 -17.50 9.61 -0.46
C ALA A 25 -17.16 8.34 -1.27
N ASN A 26 -17.87 7.24 -1.05
CA ASN A 26 -17.65 5.97 -1.76
C ASN A 26 -18.42 5.85 -3.09
N ASN A 27 -19.32 6.76 -3.41
CA ASN A 27 -20.20 6.65 -4.59
C ASN A 27 -19.61 7.24 -5.88
N ASN A 28 -18.30 7.50 -5.92
CA ASN A 28 -17.64 8.08 -7.08
C ASN A 28 -17.19 7.01 -8.09
N SER A 29 -17.09 7.42 -9.36
CA SER A 29 -16.46 6.61 -10.40
C SER A 29 -15.04 6.20 -10.01
N PRO A 30 -14.56 5.01 -10.43
CA PRO A 30 -13.22 4.57 -10.08
C PRO A 30 -12.15 5.53 -10.63
N SER A 31 -11.39 6.11 -9.72
CA SER A 31 -10.27 7.01 -10.04
C SER A 31 -8.89 6.35 -9.83
N TYR A 32 -8.87 5.14 -9.26
CA TYR A 32 -7.65 4.41 -8.96
C TYR A 32 -7.75 2.94 -9.38
N TYR A 33 -6.99 2.57 -10.40
CA TYR A 33 -6.94 1.19 -10.88
C TYR A 33 -5.60 0.55 -10.54
N ILE A 34 -5.64 -0.59 -9.85
CA ILE A 34 -4.48 -1.46 -9.65
C ILE A 34 -4.58 -2.56 -10.70
N VAL A 35 -3.71 -2.51 -11.70
CA VAL A 35 -3.68 -3.48 -12.79
C VAL A 35 -2.51 -4.42 -12.58
N CYS A 36 -2.81 -5.72 -12.54
CA CYS A 36 -1.84 -6.79 -12.40
C CYS A 36 -1.67 -7.52 -13.74
N PRO A 37 -0.71 -7.12 -14.60
CA PRO A 37 -0.53 -7.73 -15.91
C PRO A 37 -0.01 -9.16 -15.82
N THR A 38 0.60 -9.53 -14.68
CA THR A 38 1.06 -10.89 -14.42
C THR A 38 1.12 -11.21 -12.94
N THR A 39 0.85 -12.46 -12.57
CA THR A 39 1.17 -13.03 -11.25
C THR A 39 2.55 -13.69 -11.22
N GLY A 40 3.25 -13.76 -12.37
CA GLY A 40 4.63 -14.23 -12.46
C GLY A 40 5.61 -13.21 -11.85
N CYS A 41 6.69 -13.70 -11.24
CA CYS A 41 7.74 -12.87 -10.68
C CYS A 41 9.11 -13.49 -10.94
N ASN A 42 10.11 -12.66 -11.14
CA ASN A 42 11.52 -13.06 -11.26
C ASN A 42 12.23 -13.15 -9.90
N ALA A 43 11.51 -12.94 -8.79
CA ALA A 43 12.01 -13.10 -7.43
C ALA A 43 11.12 -14.09 -6.64
N ARG A 44 11.65 -14.66 -5.55
CA ARG A 44 10.96 -15.67 -4.71
C ARG A 44 11.00 -15.31 -3.24
N CYS A 45 10.71 -14.04 -2.92
CA CYS A 45 10.73 -13.53 -1.55
C CYS A 45 9.93 -14.42 -0.60
N TYR A 46 10.53 -14.81 0.52
CA TYR A 46 9.90 -15.74 1.47
C TYR A 46 8.60 -15.23 2.10
N TYR A 47 8.45 -13.90 2.21
CA TYR A 47 7.30 -13.21 2.81
C TYR A 47 6.21 -12.83 1.79
N CYS A 48 6.37 -13.17 0.52
CA CYS A 48 5.45 -12.73 -0.53
C CYS A 48 4.04 -13.30 -0.31
N PHE A 49 3.04 -12.44 -0.26
CA PHE A 49 1.65 -12.87 -0.09
C PHE A 49 1.07 -13.53 -1.35
N GLU A 50 1.70 -13.32 -2.50
CA GLU A 50 1.36 -14.00 -3.76
C GLU A 50 2.05 -15.37 -3.90
N LYS A 51 2.81 -15.81 -2.90
CA LYS A 51 3.46 -17.11 -2.90
C LYS A 51 2.43 -18.23 -3.02
N GLY A 52 2.62 -19.09 -4.02
CA GLY A 52 1.69 -20.19 -4.30
C GLY A 52 0.54 -19.85 -5.25
N ILE A 53 0.40 -18.61 -5.68
CA ILE A 53 -0.52 -18.24 -6.76
C ILE A 53 0.05 -18.76 -8.08
N ALA A 54 -0.81 -19.40 -8.90
CA ALA A 54 -0.42 -19.85 -10.22
C ALA A 54 0.03 -18.66 -11.09
N GLN A 55 1.18 -18.81 -11.75
CA GLN A 55 1.68 -17.79 -12.65
C GLN A 55 0.81 -17.69 -13.89
N LYS A 56 0.24 -16.53 -14.11
CA LYS A 56 -0.60 -16.19 -15.27
C LYS A 56 -0.12 -14.86 -15.86
N ARG A 57 -0.19 -14.75 -17.17
CA ARG A 57 0.08 -13.51 -17.92
C ARG A 57 -1.21 -13.02 -18.53
N MET A 58 -1.37 -11.71 -18.62
CA MET A 58 -2.49 -11.09 -19.33
C MET A 58 -2.30 -11.24 -20.83
N ASP A 59 -3.25 -11.87 -21.51
CA ASP A 59 -3.22 -11.98 -22.96
C ASP A 59 -3.73 -10.68 -23.62
N GLU A 60 -3.53 -10.56 -24.93
CA GLU A 60 -3.92 -9.36 -25.69
C GLU A 60 -5.41 -9.06 -25.61
N ASN A 61 -6.25 -10.09 -25.62
CA ASN A 61 -7.69 -9.92 -25.53
C ASN A 61 -8.11 -9.38 -24.16
N THR A 62 -7.49 -9.88 -23.10
CA THR A 62 -7.70 -9.39 -21.73
C THR A 62 -7.16 -7.97 -21.57
N ALA A 63 -5.96 -7.68 -22.12
CA ALA A 63 -5.39 -6.33 -22.06
C ALA A 63 -6.30 -5.29 -22.76
N LYS A 64 -6.86 -5.65 -23.91
CA LYS A 64 -7.85 -4.83 -24.61
C LYS A 64 -9.11 -4.61 -23.76
N ALA A 65 -9.67 -5.67 -23.20
CA ALA A 65 -10.87 -5.58 -22.36
C ALA A 65 -10.63 -4.75 -21.10
N VAL A 66 -9.43 -4.83 -20.48
CA VAL A 66 -9.02 -3.97 -19.35
C VAL A 66 -8.99 -2.50 -19.77
N ALA A 67 -8.36 -2.18 -20.91
CA ALA A 67 -8.29 -0.82 -21.42
C ALA A 67 -9.69 -0.25 -21.74
N GLU A 68 -10.56 -1.03 -22.38
CA GLU A 68 -11.94 -0.67 -22.67
C GLU A 68 -12.78 -0.50 -21.40
N TYR A 69 -12.55 -1.36 -20.39
CA TYR A 69 -13.22 -1.25 -19.11
C TYR A 69 -12.84 0.05 -18.38
N ILE A 70 -11.53 0.38 -18.31
CA ILE A 70 -11.05 1.62 -17.73
C ILE A 70 -11.63 2.82 -18.49
N LEU A 71 -11.53 2.84 -19.82
CA LEU A 71 -12.07 3.91 -20.66
C LEU A 71 -13.56 4.19 -20.37
N LYS A 72 -14.34 3.15 -20.15
CA LYS A 72 -15.79 3.27 -19.94
C LYS A 72 -16.17 3.72 -18.51
N HIS A 73 -15.36 3.40 -17.50
CA HIS A 73 -15.79 3.51 -16.09
C HIS A 73 -14.91 4.44 -15.23
N HIS A 74 -13.81 5.00 -15.77
CA HIS A 74 -12.93 5.87 -15.00
C HIS A 74 -13.58 7.20 -14.62
N ASP A 75 -13.05 7.81 -13.56
CA ASP A 75 -13.35 9.21 -13.23
C ASP A 75 -12.65 10.12 -14.26
N PRO A 76 -13.38 10.98 -14.99
CA PRO A 76 -12.80 11.82 -16.03
C PRO A 76 -11.85 12.90 -15.49
N GLU A 77 -11.98 13.29 -14.23
CA GLU A 77 -11.14 14.34 -13.61
C GLU A 77 -9.84 13.79 -13.05
N HIS A 78 -9.87 12.54 -12.56
CA HIS A 78 -8.74 11.93 -11.86
C HIS A 78 -8.62 10.46 -12.18
N LEU A 79 -7.57 10.08 -12.89
CA LEU A 79 -7.25 8.68 -13.13
C LEU A 79 -5.81 8.38 -12.73
N VAL A 80 -5.63 7.40 -11.87
CA VAL A 80 -4.33 6.83 -11.53
C VAL A 80 -4.33 5.33 -11.83
N ILE A 81 -3.33 4.87 -12.56
CA ILE A 81 -3.12 3.45 -12.83
C ILE A 81 -1.88 2.99 -12.07
N GLN A 82 -2.04 2.01 -11.19
CA GLN A 82 -0.93 1.38 -10.48
C GLN A 82 -0.64 0.01 -11.07
N TRP A 83 0.53 -0.14 -11.67
CA TRP A 83 1.03 -1.42 -12.16
C TRP A 83 1.57 -2.23 -10.98
N PHE A 84 1.04 -3.43 -10.82
CA PHE A 84 1.25 -4.29 -9.67
C PHE A 84 1.25 -5.78 -10.09
N GLY A 85 1.37 -6.71 -9.13
CA GLY A 85 1.33 -8.16 -9.34
C GLY A 85 2.62 -8.82 -8.88
N GLY A 86 3.00 -9.94 -9.48
CA GLY A 86 4.28 -10.58 -9.17
C GLY A 86 5.44 -9.61 -9.45
N GLU A 87 5.79 -9.46 -10.73
CA GLU A 87 6.66 -8.38 -11.21
C GLU A 87 6.04 -7.78 -12.48
N PRO A 88 5.45 -6.60 -12.41
CA PRO A 88 4.73 -6.03 -13.55
C PRO A 88 5.65 -5.73 -14.76
N LEU A 89 6.93 -5.47 -14.54
CA LEU A 89 7.89 -5.17 -15.61
C LEU A 89 8.30 -6.40 -16.43
N LEU A 90 7.80 -7.60 -16.11
CA LEU A 90 7.85 -8.74 -17.02
C LEU A 90 6.89 -8.59 -18.21
N GLU A 91 5.94 -7.65 -18.14
CA GLU A 91 4.86 -7.45 -19.11
C GLU A 91 4.85 -6.02 -19.68
N ILE A 92 6.02 -5.52 -20.08
CA ILE A 92 6.20 -4.16 -20.62
C ILE A 92 5.34 -3.88 -21.86
N GLU A 93 5.10 -4.92 -22.68
CA GLU A 93 4.25 -4.83 -23.86
C GLU A 93 2.78 -4.64 -23.50
N THR A 94 2.30 -5.39 -22.51
CA THR A 94 0.92 -5.27 -21.98
C THR A 94 0.69 -3.89 -21.37
N ILE A 95 1.63 -3.39 -20.55
CA ILE A 95 1.58 -2.04 -19.97
C ILE A 95 1.52 -1.01 -21.09
N SER A 96 2.41 -1.12 -22.08
CA SER A 96 2.46 -0.22 -23.22
C SER A 96 1.17 -0.24 -24.05
N TYR A 97 0.60 -1.43 -24.28
CA TYR A 97 -0.64 -1.56 -25.01
C TYR A 97 -1.81 -0.83 -24.32
N ILE A 98 -2.00 -1.07 -23.02
CA ILE A 98 -3.10 -0.47 -22.26
C ILE A 98 -2.93 1.06 -22.20
N THR A 99 -1.73 1.55 -21.94
CA THR A 99 -1.45 2.99 -21.88
C THR A 99 -1.65 3.67 -23.23
N ASP A 100 -1.17 3.07 -24.33
CA ASP A 100 -1.35 3.59 -25.68
C ASP A 100 -2.84 3.62 -26.06
N TYR A 101 -3.60 2.58 -25.70
CA TYR A 101 -5.03 2.52 -25.97
C TYR A 101 -5.77 3.67 -25.29
N LEU A 102 -5.48 3.92 -24.03
CA LEU A 102 -6.11 5.01 -23.28
C LEU A 102 -5.73 6.38 -23.84
N TYR A 103 -4.47 6.64 -24.15
CA TYR A 103 -4.03 7.89 -24.79
C TYR A 103 -4.70 8.13 -26.14
N LYS A 104 -4.79 7.11 -26.99
CA LYS A 104 -5.46 7.21 -28.32
C LYS A 104 -6.93 7.55 -28.20
N ASN A 105 -7.56 7.23 -27.06
CA ASN A 105 -8.95 7.56 -26.78
C ASN A 105 -9.11 8.83 -25.90
N GLY A 106 -8.06 9.65 -25.77
CA GLY A 106 -8.13 10.95 -25.10
C GLY A 106 -8.13 10.88 -23.58
N VAL A 107 -7.83 9.73 -22.97
CA VAL A 107 -7.79 9.58 -21.51
C VAL A 107 -6.43 10.01 -20.97
N HIS A 108 -6.44 10.95 -20.02
CA HIS A 108 -5.27 11.37 -19.28
C HIS A 108 -5.21 10.66 -17.93
N PHE A 109 -4.04 10.19 -17.57
CA PHE A 109 -3.82 9.47 -16.29
C PHE A 109 -2.40 9.68 -15.79
N ASP A 110 -2.21 9.52 -14.48
CA ASP A 110 -0.90 9.31 -13.88
C ASP A 110 -0.69 7.82 -13.60
N SER A 111 0.55 7.34 -13.74
CA SER A 111 0.90 5.96 -13.40
C SER A 111 1.80 5.87 -12.17
N LYS A 112 1.69 4.72 -11.52
CA LYS A 112 2.61 4.25 -10.47
C LYS A 112 3.05 2.83 -10.79
N ILE A 113 4.27 2.47 -10.40
CA ILE A 113 4.76 1.09 -10.50
C ILE A 113 5.18 0.61 -9.12
N ILE A 114 4.75 -0.60 -8.76
CA ILE A 114 5.31 -1.33 -7.62
C ILE A 114 6.11 -2.49 -8.17
N THR A 115 7.42 -2.47 -7.97
CA THR A 115 8.36 -3.40 -8.57
C THR A 115 9.46 -3.81 -7.59
N ASN A 116 10.13 -4.92 -7.87
CA ASN A 116 11.38 -5.26 -7.17
C ASN A 116 12.59 -4.43 -7.67
N GLY A 117 12.42 -3.68 -8.75
CA GLY A 117 13.40 -2.74 -9.28
C GLY A 117 14.47 -3.35 -10.19
N TYR A 118 14.52 -4.67 -10.34
CA TYR A 118 15.58 -5.34 -11.11
C TYR A 118 15.52 -5.04 -12.61
N LEU A 119 14.32 -4.93 -13.18
CA LEU A 119 14.09 -4.76 -14.62
C LEU A 119 14.04 -3.29 -15.10
N LEU A 120 14.40 -2.33 -14.28
CA LEU A 120 14.40 -0.90 -14.61
C LEU A 120 15.65 -0.52 -15.46
N SER A 121 15.73 -1.10 -16.66
CA SER A 121 16.74 -0.72 -17.67
C SER A 121 16.52 0.70 -18.20
N ASP A 122 17.47 1.24 -18.98
CA ASP A 122 17.32 2.56 -19.63
C ASP A 122 16.08 2.60 -20.52
N GLU A 123 15.83 1.55 -21.29
CA GLU A 123 14.63 1.42 -22.13
C GLU A 123 13.34 1.44 -21.29
N VAL A 124 13.29 0.69 -20.19
CA VAL A 124 12.09 0.65 -19.33
C VAL A 124 11.86 1.99 -18.64
N VAL A 125 12.91 2.68 -18.22
CA VAL A 125 12.79 4.01 -17.62
C VAL A 125 12.33 5.04 -18.65
N GLU A 126 12.80 4.98 -19.89
CA GLU A 126 12.32 5.82 -20.99
C GLU A 126 10.82 5.59 -21.25
N LEU A 127 10.38 4.34 -21.33
CA LEU A 127 8.96 4.01 -21.45
C LEU A 127 8.14 4.54 -20.25
N ALA A 128 8.67 4.40 -19.04
CA ALA A 128 8.01 4.86 -17.83
C ALA A 128 7.75 6.37 -17.85
N VAL A 129 8.72 7.15 -18.30
CA VAL A 129 8.64 8.62 -18.35
C VAL A 129 7.73 9.08 -19.50
N TYR A 130 8.02 8.63 -20.73
CA TYR A 130 7.46 9.24 -21.94
C TYR A 130 6.20 8.55 -22.47
N LYS A 131 5.99 7.28 -22.07
CA LYS A 131 4.88 6.50 -22.60
C LYS A 131 3.84 6.13 -21.53
N TRP A 132 4.30 5.72 -20.34
CA TRP A 132 3.39 5.26 -19.29
C TRP A 132 3.01 6.34 -18.27
N ASN A 133 3.58 7.55 -18.41
CA ASN A 133 3.37 8.69 -17.51
C ASN A 133 3.56 8.34 -16.02
N VAL A 134 4.66 7.65 -15.72
CA VAL A 134 4.96 7.19 -14.36
C VAL A 134 5.45 8.35 -13.51
N ARG A 135 4.74 8.64 -12.43
CA ARG A 135 5.10 9.67 -11.43
C ARG A 135 5.84 9.10 -10.23
N ILE A 136 5.53 7.86 -9.89
CA ILE A 136 6.06 7.22 -8.69
C ILE A 136 6.44 5.78 -9.03
N ILE A 137 7.65 5.38 -8.64
CA ILE A 137 8.06 3.98 -8.61
C ILE A 137 8.33 3.60 -7.16
N GLN A 138 7.60 2.60 -6.66
CA GLN A 138 7.88 2.00 -5.37
C GLN A 138 8.74 0.76 -5.56
N ILE A 139 9.92 0.75 -4.93
CA ILE A 139 10.85 -0.38 -4.96
C ILE A 139 10.99 -0.96 -3.56
N THR A 140 11.02 -2.28 -3.47
CA THR A 140 11.17 -2.97 -2.20
C THR A 140 12.62 -3.35 -1.96
N ILE A 141 13.22 -2.81 -0.91
CA ILE A 141 14.57 -3.15 -0.43
C ILE A 141 14.43 -3.67 1.01
N ASP A 142 14.74 -4.93 1.22
CA ASP A 142 14.46 -5.58 2.52
C ASP A 142 15.67 -5.60 3.44
N ASP A 143 16.89 -5.61 2.86
CA ASP A 143 18.16 -5.57 3.57
C ASP A 143 19.27 -5.09 2.61
N LEU A 144 20.54 -5.21 2.99
CA LEU A 144 21.70 -4.80 2.22
C LEU A 144 22.46 -5.99 1.63
N PHE A 145 23.12 -5.76 0.49
CA PHE A 145 24.11 -6.66 -0.12
C PHE A 145 23.65 -8.13 -0.26
N ASP A 146 24.43 -9.06 0.23
CA ASP A 146 24.17 -10.50 0.11
C ASP A 146 22.86 -10.91 0.78
N GLU A 147 22.51 -10.28 1.90
CA GLU A 147 21.25 -10.56 2.60
C GLU A 147 20.04 -10.13 1.74
N TYR A 148 20.13 -8.99 1.04
CA TYR A 148 19.12 -8.60 0.05
C TYR A 148 18.96 -9.66 -1.04
N ASN A 149 20.10 -10.11 -1.64
CA ASN A 149 20.10 -11.12 -2.67
C ASN A 149 19.47 -12.43 -2.19
N ARG A 150 19.79 -12.84 -0.94
CA ARG A 150 19.22 -14.03 -0.30
C ARG A 150 17.72 -13.90 -0.05
N ILE A 151 17.24 -12.75 0.40
CA ILE A 151 15.81 -12.51 0.68
C ILE A 151 14.99 -12.50 -0.61
N LYS A 152 15.50 -11.83 -1.63
CA LYS A 152 14.82 -11.73 -2.94
C LYS A 152 14.82 -13.04 -3.69
N ASP A 153 15.87 -13.84 -3.59
CA ASP A 153 16.02 -15.12 -4.25
C ASP A 153 15.60 -15.03 -5.74
N TYR A 154 16.32 -14.17 -6.49
CA TYR A 154 16.04 -13.97 -7.90
C TYR A 154 16.26 -15.24 -8.71
N THR A 155 15.49 -15.41 -9.77
CA THR A 155 15.62 -16.57 -10.68
C THR A 155 16.89 -16.53 -11.53
N TYR A 156 17.60 -15.39 -11.54
CA TYR A 156 18.87 -15.20 -12.24
C TYR A 156 20.02 -15.69 -11.36
N GLN A 157 20.94 -16.45 -11.95
CA GLN A 157 22.11 -16.97 -11.24
C GLN A 157 23.29 -16.02 -11.37
N ASP A 158 24.19 -16.06 -10.39
CA ASP A 158 25.50 -15.37 -10.40
C ASP A 158 25.46 -13.85 -10.64
N VAL A 159 24.38 -13.20 -10.23
CA VAL A 159 24.23 -11.74 -10.36
C VAL A 159 24.13 -11.07 -9.00
N ASN A 160 24.82 -9.94 -8.85
CA ASN A 160 24.63 -9.06 -7.71
C ASN A 160 23.40 -8.17 -7.92
N ALA A 161 22.23 -8.73 -7.62
CA ALA A 161 20.95 -8.04 -7.84
C ALA A 161 20.83 -6.76 -7.00
N PHE A 162 21.48 -6.71 -5.82
CA PHE A 162 21.48 -5.50 -5.00
C PHE A 162 22.09 -4.30 -5.75
N GLU A 163 23.29 -4.45 -6.32
CA GLU A 163 23.93 -3.34 -7.05
C GLU A 163 23.17 -2.98 -8.32
N ILE A 164 22.63 -3.97 -9.06
CA ILE A 164 21.77 -3.69 -10.22
C ILE A 164 20.58 -2.81 -9.81
N VAL A 165 19.91 -3.14 -8.71
CA VAL A 165 18.77 -2.34 -8.26
C VAL A 165 19.19 -0.96 -7.76
N MET A 166 20.34 -0.84 -7.10
CA MET A 166 20.88 0.46 -6.70
C MET A 166 21.17 1.37 -7.89
N ASP A 167 21.74 0.82 -8.96
CA ASP A 167 22.02 1.57 -10.20
C ASP A 167 20.72 1.94 -10.92
N ASN A 168 19.75 1.04 -10.92
CA ASN A 168 18.41 1.29 -11.48
C ASN A 168 17.68 2.41 -10.72
N ILE A 169 17.80 2.47 -9.38
CA ILE A 169 17.28 3.59 -8.59
C ILE A 169 17.93 4.90 -9.04
N GLN A 170 19.25 4.93 -9.16
CA GLN A 170 19.96 6.13 -9.60
C GLN A 170 19.51 6.58 -11.00
N ARG A 171 19.31 5.63 -11.92
CA ARG A 171 18.79 5.89 -13.28
C ARG A 171 17.43 6.57 -13.23
N CYS A 172 16.50 6.04 -12.41
CA CYS A 172 15.18 6.63 -12.25
C CYS A 172 15.22 8.04 -11.63
N LEU A 173 16.11 8.27 -10.66
CA LEU A 173 16.30 9.58 -10.04
C LEU A 173 16.86 10.61 -11.01
N ASN A 174 17.76 10.22 -11.92
CA ASN A 174 18.28 11.08 -12.98
C ASN A 174 17.15 11.60 -13.89
N GLU A 175 16.13 10.78 -14.13
CA GLU A 175 14.91 11.14 -14.87
C GLU A 175 13.84 11.82 -13.98
N LYS A 176 14.18 12.19 -12.74
CA LYS A 176 13.31 12.88 -11.78
C LYS A 176 12.04 12.13 -11.42
N ILE A 177 12.03 10.81 -11.56
CA ILE A 177 10.94 9.96 -11.07
C ILE A 177 10.98 9.93 -9.54
N ASN A 178 9.81 10.06 -8.90
CA ASN A 178 9.73 9.92 -7.46
C ASN A 178 9.92 8.46 -7.04
N ILE A 179 11.03 8.16 -6.41
CA ILE A 179 11.37 6.83 -5.92
C ILE A 179 10.95 6.71 -4.45
N ARG A 180 10.14 5.69 -4.17
CA ARG A 180 9.72 5.33 -2.82
C ARG A 180 10.27 3.96 -2.46
N ILE A 181 11.26 3.92 -1.61
CA ILE A 181 11.79 2.67 -1.11
C ILE A 181 10.94 2.17 0.04
N ARG A 182 10.37 0.98 -0.13
CA ARG A 182 9.69 0.24 0.93
C ARG A 182 10.66 -0.78 1.52
N ILE A 183 10.95 -0.66 2.80
CA ILE A 183 11.72 -1.67 3.53
C ILE A 183 10.74 -2.58 4.24
N ASN A 184 10.58 -3.81 3.75
CA ASN A 184 9.88 -4.84 4.50
C ASN A 184 10.85 -5.42 5.51
N PHE A 185 10.49 -5.41 6.77
CA PHE A 185 11.39 -5.86 7.83
C PHE A 185 10.66 -6.79 8.80
N ASN A 186 11.44 -7.72 9.35
CA ASN A 186 11.00 -8.51 10.49
C ASN A 186 10.99 -7.61 11.74
N PRO A 187 9.84 -7.43 12.40
CA PRO A 187 9.75 -6.59 13.59
C PRO A 187 10.66 -7.02 14.76
N LEU A 188 11.15 -8.26 14.74
CA LEU A 188 12.15 -8.75 15.71
C LEU A 188 13.59 -8.32 15.37
N GLU A 189 13.81 -7.75 14.17
CA GLU A 189 15.11 -7.38 13.62
C GLU A 189 15.16 -5.90 13.20
N CYS A 190 14.58 -5.01 14.02
CA CYS A 190 14.51 -3.57 13.73
C CYS A 190 15.85 -2.93 13.39
N ASP A 191 16.93 -3.36 14.05
CA ASP A 191 18.28 -2.83 13.83
C ASP A 191 18.76 -3.00 12.38
N LYS A 192 18.39 -4.10 11.71
CA LYS A 192 18.71 -4.33 10.30
C LYS A 192 18.01 -3.30 9.41
N ALA A 193 16.72 -3.08 9.66
CA ALA A 193 15.94 -2.09 8.92
C ALA A 193 16.51 -0.67 9.08
N ILE A 194 16.94 -0.30 10.29
CA ILE A 194 17.57 1.00 10.60
C ILE A 194 18.87 1.17 9.82
N LYS A 195 19.74 0.15 9.80
CA LYS A 195 20.99 0.17 9.03
C LYS A 195 20.73 0.32 7.53
N THR A 196 19.72 -0.40 7.00
CA THR A 196 19.32 -0.31 5.61
C THR A 196 18.86 1.10 5.25
N VAL A 197 18.03 1.72 6.10
CA VAL A 197 17.62 3.11 5.91
C VAL A 197 18.81 4.07 5.91
N ALA A 198 19.71 3.93 6.88
CA ALA A 198 20.89 4.80 7.01
C ALA A 198 21.78 4.71 5.76
N TYR A 199 22.01 3.50 5.26
CA TYR A 199 22.77 3.27 4.04
C TYR A 199 22.13 3.95 2.83
N LEU A 200 20.83 3.70 2.61
CA LEU A 200 20.10 4.24 1.45
C LEU A 200 20.03 5.76 1.48
N LYS A 201 19.77 6.35 2.64
CA LYS A 201 19.79 7.81 2.82
C LYS A 201 21.17 8.41 2.53
N LYS A 202 22.25 7.72 2.89
CA LYS A 202 23.61 8.17 2.58
C LYS A 202 23.92 8.05 1.07
N ARG A 203 23.50 6.94 0.44
CA ARG A 203 23.78 6.69 -0.99
C ARG A 203 23.07 7.69 -1.90
N PHE A 204 21.82 8.03 -1.59
CA PHE A 204 20.97 8.93 -2.37
C PHE A 204 20.73 10.28 -1.68
N ALA A 205 21.74 10.74 -0.90
CA ALA A 205 21.64 11.94 -0.10
C ALA A 205 21.31 13.18 -0.93
N GLY A 206 20.29 13.92 -0.48
CA GLY A 206 19.93 15.22 -1.05
C GLY A 206 19.03 15.16 -2.28
N ASP A 207 18.71 13.98 -2.82
CA ASP A 207 17.76 13.91 -3.93
C ASP A 207 16.33 14.14 -3.42
N PRO A 208 15.61 15.18 -3.91
CA PRO A 208 14.27 15.52 -3.46
C PRO A 208 13.22 14.47 -3.87
N ASN A 209 13.54 13.63 -4.86
CA ASN A 209 12.65 12.59 -5.37
C ASN A 209 12.88 11.23 -4.68
N PHE A 210 13.82 11.14 -3.73
CA PHE A 210 14.12 9.91 -3.01
C PHE A 210 13.47 9.88 -1.63
N PHE A 211 12.69 8.84 -1.37
CA PHE A 211 11.98 8.66 -0.11
C PHE A 211 12.05 7.20 0.37
N VAL A 212 12.31 6.98 1.66
CA VAL A 212 12.36 5.66 2.29
C VAL A 212 11.31 5.55 3.38
N TYR A 213 10.61 4.43 3.45
CA TYR A 213 9.71 4.12 4.54
C TYR A 213 9.76 2.63 4.95
N LEU A 214 9.39 2.38 6.18
CA LEU A 214 9.42 1.07 6.80
C LEU A 214 8.04 0.41 6.76
N ALA A 215 8.00 -0.88 6.48
CA ALA A 215 6.80 -1.68 6.46
C ALA A 215 7.06 -3.02 7.20
N PRO A 216 6.49 -3.21 8.39
CA PRO A 216 6.63 -4.48 9.08
C PRO A 216 5.97 -5.60 8.27
N ILE A 217 6.67 -6.72 8.15
CA ILE A 217 6.12 -7.94 7.56
C ILE A 217 4.99 -8.44 8.47
N ASP A 218 3.87 -8.80 7.87
CA ASP A 218 2.76 -9.32 8.65
C ASP A 218 3.12 -10.69 9.26
N SER A 219 2.94 -10.84 10.57
CA SER A 219 3.22 -12.10 11.27
C SER A 219 2.43 -13.30 10.72
N LYS A 220 1.31 -13.04 10.05
CA LYS A 220 0.51 -14.07 9.37
C LYS A 220 1.13 -14.53 8.06
N ASP A 221 1.93 -13.67 7.42
CA ASP A 221 2.69 -14.05 6.23
C ASP A 221 3.95 -14.88 6.61
N ILE A 222 4.31 -14.92 7.90
CA ILE A 222 5.44 -15.70 8.44
C ILE A 222 5.02 -16.44 9.71
N PRO A 223 4.56 -17.70 9.61
CA PRO A 223 4.06 -18.47 10.76
C PRO A 223 5.05 -18.62 11.92
N SER A 224 6.37 -18.63 11.65
CA SER A 224 7.41 -18.71 12.70
C SER A 224 7.46 -17.48 13.60
N ILE A 225 7.00 -16.32 13.16
CA ILE A 225 6.99 -15.07 13.93
C ILE A 225 5.74 -14.95 14.81
N THR A 226 4.67 -15.66 14.49
CA THR A 226 3.35 -15.51 15.13
C THR A 226 3.40 -15.76 16.65
N ASN A 227 4.17 -16.74 17.10
CA ASN A 227 4.25 -17.11 18.51
C ASN A 227 5.12 -16.14 19.34
N GLU A 228 6.16 -15.58 18.75
CA GLU A 228 7.04 -14.62 19.43
C GLU A 228 6.43 -13.23 19.49
N PHE A 229 5.64 -12.87 18.47
CA PHE A 229 4.99 -11.57 18.37
C PHE A 229 3.86 -11.37 19.38
N SER A 230 3.10 -12.42 19.67
CA SER A 230 2.02 -12.40 20.67
C SER A 230 2.53 -12.21 22.10
N GLN A 231 3.83 -12.46 22.35
CA GLN A 231 4.47 -12.30 23.64
C GLN A 231 5.14 -10.93 23.83
N GLN A 232 5.29 -10.12 22.79
CA GLN A 232 5.90 -8.80 22.92
C GLN A 232 4.91 -7.80 23.55
N LYS A 233 5.37 -7.18 24.65
CA LYS A 233 4.61 -6.15 25.37
C LYS A 233 4.44 -4.84 24.58
N GLU A 234 5.22 -4.65 23.54
CA GLU A 234 5.28 -3.40 22.78
C GLU A 234 5.01 -3.64 21.28
N HIS A 235 4.16 -2.81 20.69
CA HIS A 235 3.87 -2.89 19.26
C HIS A 235 5.12 -2.57 18.45
N PRO A 236 5.52 -3.37 17.42
CA PRO A 236 6.79 -3.20 16.68
C PRO A 236 6.96 -1.81 16.09
N LEU A 237 5.86 -1.19 15.68
CA LEU A 237 5.82 0.19 15.22
C LEU A 237 6.34 1.17 16.27
N ILE A 238 6.03 0.92 17.52
CA ILE A 238 6.42 1.76 18.66
C ILE A 238 7.90 1.55 18.98
N ALA A 239 8.35 0.29 19.04
CA ALA A 239 9.76 -0.03 19.20
C ALA A 239 10.63 0.62 18.12
N LEU A 240 10.13 0.65 16.88
CA LEU A 240 10.80 1.30 15.77
C LEU A 240 10.84 2.83 15.90
N LEU A 241 9.77 3.44 16.39
CA LEU A 241 9.70 4.88 16.66
C LEU A 241 10.65 5.29 17.80
N ASP A 242 10.87 4.40 18.77
CA ASP A 242 11.80 4.65 19.90
C ASP A 242 13.27 4.46 19.50
N ALA A 243 13.57 3.45 18.71
CA ALA A 243 14.92 3.19 18.21
C ALA A 243 15.44 4.37 17.36
N GLU A 244 14.55 5.14 16.77
CA GLU A 244 14.88 6.27 15.91
C GLU A 244 14.30 7.61 16.40
N LYS A 245 15.00 8.28 17.28
CA LYS A 245 14.67 9.65 17.70
C LYS A 245 14.53 10.66 16.53
N ASN A 246 15.01 10.31 15.33
CA ASN A 246 15.05 11.18 14.14
C ASN A 246 14.34 10.61 12.92
N PHE A 247 13.61 9.51 13.03
CA PHE A 247 13.03 8.81 11.89
C PHE A 247 11.50 8.95 11.86
N CYS A 248 11.03 9.90 11.09
CA CYS A 248 9.59 10.09 10.86
C CYS A 248 9.18 9.55 9.49
N SER A 249 9.15 8.21 9.32
CA SER A 249 8.62 7.69 8.09
C SER A 249 7.96 6.33 8.25
N LEU A 250 6.81 6.36 8.89
CA LEU A 250 5.82 5.31 8.76
C LEU A 250 4.78 5.79 7.74
N GLY A 251 4.90 5.30 6.51
CA GLY A 251 4.03 5.71 5.42
C GLY A 251 4.45 7.02 4.73
N ASN A 252 3.68 7.43 3.73
CA ASN A 252 3.95 8.58 2.86
C ASN A 252 4.12 9.90 3.62
N TYR A 253 5.35 10.25 3.95
CA TYR A 253 5.67 11.51 4.61
C TYR A 253 5.66 12.65 3.59
N ASP A 254 4.76 13.59 3.75
CA ASP A 254 4.78 14.85 3.03
C ASP A 254 5.56 15.87 3.88
N LYS A 255 6.65 16.43 3.34
CA LYS A 255 7.52 17.43 3.98
C LYS A 255 6.78 18.70 4.49
N ARG A 256 5.49 18.84 4.18
CA ARG A 256 4.70 20.04 4.47
C ARG A 256 4.15 20.14 5.90
N VAL A 257 4.44 19.17 6.78
CA VAL A 257 3.92 19.19 8.17
C VAL A 257 5.08 19.27 9.16
N GLU A 258 5.65 20.46 9.34
CA GLU A 258 6.74 20.72 10.29
C GLU A 258 6.28 21.40 11.59
N THR A 259 5.00 21.36 11.94
CA THR A 259 4.49 22.01 13.15
C THR A 259 3.91 20.99 14.12
N GLY A 260 4.57 20.82 15.26
CA GLY A 260 4.12 19.96 16.35
C GLY A 260 5.20 18.98 16.86
N THR A 261 4.89 18.25 17.91
CA THR A 261 5.75 17.16 18.40
C THR A 261 5.76 15.98 17.44
N LYS A 262 6.77 15.12 17.53
CA LYS A 262 6.92 13.93 16.68
C LYS A 262 5.65 13.08 16.67
N TYR A 263 5.14 12.73 17.84
CA TYR A 263 3.96 11.86 17.96
C TYR A 263 2.65 12.58 17.62
N GLU A 264 2.54 13.86 17.93
CA GLU A 264 1.41 14.69 17.51
C GLU A 264 1.32 14.78 15.99
N THR A 265 2.44 14.99 15.31
CA THR A 265 2.50 15.02 13.83
C THR A 265 2.08 13.68 13.23
N ILE A 266 2.54 12.57 13.79
CA ILE A 266 2.13 11.22 13.37
C ILE A 266 0.62 11.02 13.57
N LEU A 267 0.11 11.39 14.73
CA LEU A 267 -1.31 11.30 15.02
C LEU A 267 -2.15 12.15 14.07
N LYS A 268 -1.79 13.42 13.89
CA LYS A 268 -2.50 14.33 12.97
C LYS A 268 -2.53 13.79 11.56
N LYS A 269 -1.40 13.28 11.06
CA LYS A 269 -1.29 12.80 9.68
C LYS A 269 -2.06 11.51 9.42
N TYR A 270 -2.02 10.56 10.35
CA TYR A 270 -2.54 9.22 10.11
C TYR A 270 -3.88 8.95 10.75
N TYR A 271 -4.25 9.72 11.76
CA TYR A 271 -5.36 9.37 12.62
C TYR A 271 -6.32 10.51 12.95
N LEU A 272 -5.96 11.77 12.72
CA LEU A 272 -6.82 12.90 13.11
C LEU A 272 -7.55 13.57 11.94
N THR A 273 -7.20 13.25 10.71
CA THR A 273 -8.00 13.67 9.57
C THR A 273 -9.03 12.55 9.37
N PRO A 274 -10.32 12.80 9.58
CA PRO A 274 -11.34 11.87 9.21
C PRO A 274 -11.29 11.71 7.70
N ILE A 275 -10.54 10.73 7.25
CA ILE A 275 -10.56 10.30 5.86
C ILE A 275 -11.74 9.35 5.78
N PRO A 276 -12.77 9.63 4.95
CA PRO A 276 -13.95 8.79 4.82
C PRO A 276 -13.62 7.33 4.54
N THR A 277 -12.40 7.06 4.05
CA THR A 277 -11.89 5.72 3.83
C THR A 277 -10.40 5.65 4.13
N SER A 278 -10.04 4.93 5.17
CA SER A 278 -8.63 4.67 5.52
C SER A 278 -7.95 3.67 4.58
N CYS A 279 -8.70 3.02 3.71
CA CYS A 279 -8.21 1.92 2.87
C CYS A 279 -8.75 2.02 1.45
N TYR A 280 -7.86 2.01 0.47
CA TYR A 280 -8.23 1.95 -0.95
C TYR A 280 -9.15 0.76 -1.29
N GLY A 281 -8.96 -0.39 -0.66
CA GLY A 281 -9.82 -1.56 -0.83
C GLY A 281 -11.23 -1.44 -0.26
N GLY A 282 -11.56 -0.30 0.34
CA GLY A 282 -12.90 -0.03 0.88
C GLY A 282 -13.70 0.98 0.08
N CYS A 283 -13.12 1.52 -1.00
CA CYS A 283 -13.73 2.56 -1.81
C CYS A 283 -14.17 1.99 -3.15
N GLU A 284 -15.33 2.39 -3.62
CA GLU A 284 -15.72 2.17 -5.01
C GLU A 284 -14.82 2.91 -6.00
N SER A 285 -14.13 3.94 -5.54
CA SER A 285 -13.13 4.70 -6.30
C SER A 285 -11.84 3.93 -6.60
N SER A 286 -11.64 2.72 -6.04
CA SER A 286 -10.45 1.91 -6.29
C SER A 286 -10.81 0.48 -6.68
N LEU A 287 -10.25 0.01 -7.80
CA LEU A 287 -10.44 -1.35 -8.30
C LEU A 287 -9.09 -2.02 -8.56
N THR A 288 -9.04 -3.32 -8.32
CA THR A 288 -7.89 -4.17 -8.69
C THR A 288 -8.33 -5.12 -9.79
N ILE A 289 -7.54 -5.23 -10.86
CA ILE A 289 -7.80 -6.11 -12.00
C ILE A 289 -6.62 -7.06 -12.15
N ASP A 290 -6.88 -8.37 -12.16
CA ASP A 290 -5.83 -9.39 -12.33
C ASP A 290 -5.54 -9.69 -13.81
N SER A 291 -4.55 -10.56 -14.04
CA SER A 291 -4.11 -10.97 -15.38
C SER A 291 -5.16 -11.76 -16.20
N THR A 292 -6.27 -12.15 -15.59
CA THR A 292 -7.39 -12.84 -16.25
C THR A 292 -8.63 -11.95 -16.37
N GLY A 293 -8.50 -10.65 -16.05
CA GLY A 293 -9.57 -9.67 -16.12
C GLY A 293 -10.53 -9.71 -14.94
N ASN A 294 -10.27 -10.50 -13.90
CA ASN A 294 -11.11 -10.51 -12.70
C ASN A 294 -10.93 -9.20 -11.92
N ILE A 295 -12.04 -8.67 -11.42
CA ILE A 295 -12.10 -7.43 -10.67
C ILE A 295 -12.20 -7.75 -9.18
N PHE A 296 -11.36 -7.12 -8.38
CA PHE A 296 -11.33 -7.25 -6.92
C PHE A 296 -11.44 -5.88 -6.27
N THR A 297 -12.01 -5.85 -5.09
CA THR A 297 -12.08 -4.64 -4.24
C THR A 297 -10.78 -4.37 -3.47
N CYS A 298 -9.88 -5.36 -3.39
CA CYS A 298 -8.60 -5.23 -2.67
C CYS A 298 -7.53 -6.10 -3.34
N HIS A 299 -6.34 -5.54 -3.56
CA HIS A 299 -5.22 -6.27 -4.16
C HIS A 299 -4.74 -7.50 -3.36
N ARG A 300 -5.01 -7.52 -2.05
CA ARG A 300 -4.72 -8.71 -1.21
C ARG A 300 -5.60 -9.92 -1.52
N LEU A 301 -6.66 -9.75 -2.32
CA LEU A 301 -7.56 -10.82 -2.75
C LEU A 301 -7.14 -11.44 -4.10
N LEU A 302 -6.11 -10.89 -4.75
CA LEU A 302 -5.59 -11.40 -6.03
C LEU A 302 -5.29 -12.90 -5.97
N GLY A 303 -5.48 -13.57 -7.09
CA GLY A 303 -5.18 -14.99 -7.26
C GLY A 303 -6.24 -15.97 -6.73
N ASN A 304 -7.32 -15.47 -6.12
CA ASN A 304 -8.43 -16.32 -5.70
C ASN A 304 -9.75 -15.84 -6.32
N GLU A 305 -10.14 -16.48 -7.40
CA GLU A 305 -11.33 -16.12 -8.21
C GLU A 305 -12.62 -16.07 -7.40
N LYS A 306 -12.75 -16.84 -6.32
CA LYS A 306 -13.95 -16.80 -5.47
C LYS A 306 -14.15 -15.44 -4.79
N TYR A 307 -13.10 -14.64 -4.70
CA TYR A 307 -13.15 -13.30 -4.12
C TYR A 307 -13.34 -12.19 -5.16
N ALA A 308 -13.42 -12.55 -6.44
CA ALA A 308 -13.68 -11.60 -7.50
C ALA A 308 -15.08 -10.98 -7.34
N SER A 309 -15.16 -9.67 -7.47
CA SER A 309 -16.39 -8.89 -7.51
C SER A 309 -16.80 -8.52 -8.93
N GLY A 310 -16.41 -9.34 -9.89
CA GLY A 310 -16.73 -9.21 -11.32
C GLY A 310 -15.56 -9.57 -12.21
N ASN A 311 -15.73 -9.30 -13.50
CA ASN A 311 -14.72 -9.48 -14.53
C ASN A 311 -14.88 -8.39 -15.61
N VAL A 312 -13.80 -7.95 -16.25
CA VAL A 312 -13.83 -6.89 -17.26
C VAL A 312 -14.73 -7.22 -18.46
N PHE A 313 -14.92 -8.50 -18.76
CA PHE A 313 -15.79 -8.96 -19.85
C PHE A 313 -17.28 -8.96 -19.49
N SER A 314 -17.63 -9.18 -18.23
CA SER A 314 -19.03 -9.33 -17.78
C SER A 314 -19.50 -8.20 -16.85
N GLY A 315 -18.59 -7.32 -16.46
CA GLY A 315 -18.87 -6.23 -15.51
C GLY A 315 -18.77 -6.66 -14.05
N ARG A 316 -19.06 -5.70 -13.15
CA ARG A 316 -19.05 -5.91 -11.70
C ARG A 316 -20.31 -6.64 -11.25
N ILE A 317 -20.17 -7.44 -10.19
CA ILE A 317 -21.27 -8.10 -9.50
C ILE A 317 -21.28 -7.69 -8.03
N VAL A 318 -22.46 -7.60 -7.44
CA VAL A 318 -22.63 -7.39 -6.01
C VAL A 318 -22.68 -8.75 -5.32
N ASN A 319 -21.59 -9.13 -4.71
CA ASN A 319 -21.48 -10.36 -3.91
C ASN A 319 -21.19 -10.05 -2.43
N GLU A 320 -21.01 -11.06 -1.59
CA GLU A 320 -20.74 -10.87 -0.18
C GLU A 320 -19.45 -10.09 0.08
N ILE A 321 -18.41 -10.35 -0.72
CA ILE A 321 -17.12 -9.66 -0.62
C ILE A 321 -17.30 -8.16 -0.93
N SER A 322 -17.93 -7.84 -2.05
CA SER A 322 -18.17 -6.43 -2.41
C SER A 322 -19.01 -5.71 -1.33
N LYS A 323 -20.00 -6.38 -0.72
CA LYS A 323 -20.80 -5.82 0.39
C LYS A 323 -19.98 -5.55 1.64
N ILE A 324 -19.06 -6.46 2.00
CA ILE A 324 -18.13 -6.25 3.12
C ILE A 324 -17.24 -5.04 2.87
N TYR A 325 -16.77 -4.87 1.64
CA TYR A 325 -15.86 -3.78 1.28
C TYR A 325 -16.56 -2.45 1.01
N SER A 326 -17.80 -2.45 0.55
CA SER A 326 -18.57 -1.22 0.37
C SER A 326 -19.05 -0.59 1.68
N ASN A 327 -19.05 -1.35 2.78
CA ASN A 327 -19.29 -0.78 4.10
C ASN A 327 -17.96 -0.21 4.65
N PRO A 328 -17.77 1.11 4.68
CA PRO A 328 -16.52 1.73 5.09
C PRO A 328 -16.17 1.48 6.56
N ILE A 329 -17.16 1.19 7.38
CA ILE A 329 -17.00 0.94 8.82
C ILE A 329 -17.51 -0.45 9.15
N ILE A 330 -16.66 -1.29 9.77
CA ILE A 330 -17.11 -2.56 10.34
C ILE A 330 -17.93 -2.22 11.59
N THR A 331 -19.25 -2.36 11.47
CA THR A 331 -20.18 -2.09 12.56
C THR A 331 -20.52 -3.39 13.28
N ASP A 332 -19.91 -3.61 14.43
CA ASP A 332 -20.40 -4.56 15.43
C ASP A 332 -20.62 -3.81 16.77
N GLU A 333 -21.20 -4.48 17.74
CA GLU A 333 -21.49 -3.85 19.04
C GLU A 333 -20.23 -3.34 19.74
N GLU A 334 -19.11 -4.03 19.61
CA GLU A 334 -17.83 -3.60 20.18
C GLU A 334 -17.29 -2.37 19.48
N CYS A 335 -17.34 -2.34 18.14
CA CYS A 335 -16.95 -1.18 17.34
C CYS A 335 -17.84 0.04 17.64
N ASN A 336 -19.14 -0.15 17.76
CA ASN A 336 -20.09 0.93 18.03
C ASN A 336 -19.87 1.61 19.40
N ARG A 337 -19.26 0.91 20.35
CA ARG A 337 -18.88 1.44 21.67
C ARG A 337 -17.41 1.87 21.76
N CYS A 338 -16.68 1.77 20.68
CA CYS A 338 -15.23 2.02 20.68
C CYS A 338 -14.93 3.48 20.37
N ASN A 339 -14.35 4.21 21.31
CA ASN A 339 -13.92 5.60 21.15
C ASN A 339 -12.78 5.78 20.11
N LEU A 340 -12.18 4.69 19.64
CA LEU A 340 -11.20 4.72 18.54
C LEU A 340 -11.82 4.46 17.16
N LEU A 341 -13.14 4.24 17.07
CA LEU A 341 -13.79 3.92 15.79
C LEU A 341 -13.54 4.95 14.69
N PRO A 342 -13.60 6.27 14.94
CA PRO A 342 -13.35 7.28 13.92
C PRO A 342 -11.94 7.21 13.31
N LEU A 343 -10.99 6.70 14.08
CA LEU A 343 -9.59 6.54 13.64
C LEU A 343 -9.31 5.16 13.08
N CYS A 344 -9.85 4.15 13.70
CA CYS A 344 -9.63 2.75 13.35
C CYS A 344 -10.46 2.30 12.14
N GLN A 345 -11.68 2.84 12.00
CA GLN A 345 -12.65 2.48 10.95
C GLN A 345 -12.87 0.96 10.81
N GLY A 346 -12.78 0.24 11.93
CA GLY A 346 -12.91 -1.22 11.96
C GLY A 346 -11.66 -1.98 11.52
N GLY A 347 -10.57 -1.28 11.18
CA GLY A 347 -9.29 -1.88 10.80
C GLY A 347 -9.25 -2.42 9.36
N CYS A 348 -8.38 -3.40 9.11
CA CYS A 348 -8.20 -3.98 7.79
C CYS A 348 -9.28 -5.03 7.48
N LYS A 349 -10.13 -4.74 6.50
CA LYS A 349 -11.21 -5.65 6.06
C LYS A 349 -10.68 -6.99 5.56
N TYR A 350 -9.57 -6.98 4.82
CA TYR A 350 -8.91 -8.21 4.40
C TYR A 350 -8.50 -9.08 5.58
N ARG A 351 -7.86 -8.49 6.59
CA ARG A 351 -7.43 -9.25 7.78
C ARG A 351 -8.61 -9.77 8.58
N ALA A 352 -9.65 -8.94 8.76
CA ALA A 352 -10.88 -9.37 9.43
C ALA A 352 -11.53 -10.56 8.72
N TYR A 353 -11.55 -10.54 7.40
CA TYR A 353 -12.12 -11.61 6.59
C TYR A 353 -11.25 -12.87 6.54
N ALA A 354 -9.95 -12.70 6.31
CA ALA A 354 -9.03 -13.83 6.11
C ALA A 354 -8.63 -14.53 7.42
N TYR A 355 -8.59 -13.79 8.53
CA TYR A 355 -8.00 -14.26 9.79
C TYR A 355 -8.91 -14.10 11.01
N GLY A 356 -10.10 -13.50 10.84
CA GLY A 356 -11.02 -13.18 11.93
C GLY A 356 -10.93 -11.72 12.38
N LYS A 357 -12.03 -11.23 12.98
CA LYS A 357 -12.17 -9.82 13.39
C LYS A 357 -11.11 -9.37 14.39
N GLU A 358 -10.73 -10.23 15.31
CA GLU A 358 -9.71 -9.95 16.33
C GLU A 358 -8.35 -9.56 15.71
N HIS A 359 -8.06 -10.05 14.52
CA HIS A 359 -6.82 -9.73 13.80
C HIS A 359 -6.85 -8.38 13.07
N ALA A 360 -8.04 -7.85 12.78
CA ALA A 360 -8.16 -6.51 12.20
C ALA A 360 -7.80 -5.39 13.19
N TYR A 361 -8.08 -5.61 14.47
CA TYR A 361 -8.01 -4.58 15.51
C TYR A 361 -6.66 -4.50 16.24
N THR A 362 -6.04 -5.65 16.50
CA THR A 362 -4.93 -5.75 17.48
C THR A 362 -3.74 -4.88 17.15
N THR A 363 -3.38 -4.78 15.86
CA THR A 363 -2.25 -3.96 15.43
C THR A 363 -2.54 -2.46 15.46
N VAL A 364 -3.78 -2.06 15.18
CA VAL A 364 -4.14 -0.63 15.11
C VAL A 364 -4.45 -0.08 16.50
N LYS A 365 -5.28 -0.76 17.30
CA LYS A 365 -5.67 -0.29 18.65
C LYS A 365 -4.48 -0.08 19.58
N GLY A 366 -3.54 -1.03 19.61
CA GLY A 366 -2.35 -0.94 20.47
C GLY A 366 -1.46 0.24 20.08
N ALA A 367 -1.18 0.37 18.79
CA ALA A 367 -0.34 1.45 18.28
C ALA A 367 -0.97 2.84 18.52
N ILE A 368 -2.26 3.02 18.24
CA ILE A 368 -2.93 4.31 18.44
C ILE A 368 -2.90 4.74 19.90
N LYS A 369 -3.27 3.85 20.82
CA LYS A 369 -3.28 4.18 22.26
C LYS A 369 -1.91 4.62 22.74
N GLU A 370 -0.87 3.92 22.36
CA GLU A 370 0.49 4.26 22.76
C GLU A 370 0.98 5.56 22.11
N LEU A 371 0.66 5.79 20.83
CA LEU A 371 0.97 7.06 20.15
C LEU A 371 0.29 8.25 20.84
N ILE A 372 -0.99 8.11 21.24
CA ILE A 372 -1.72 9.15 21.98
C ILE A 372 -1.03 9.43 23.32
N ARG A 373 -0.68 8.37 24.06
CA ARG A 373 0.02 8.50 25.34
C ARG A 373 1.35 9.24 25.19
N ARG A 374 2.15 8.90 24.19
CA ARG A 374 3.45 9.55 23.93
C ARG A 374 3.31 11.00 23.48
N ALA A 375 2.34 11.28 22.60
CA ALA A 375 2.04 12.65 22.20
C ALA A 375 1.65 13.52 23.41
N ALA A 376 0.83 12.99 24.32
CA ALA A 376 0.45 13.70 25.55
C ALA A 376 1.65 13.98 26.45
N VAL A 377 2.58 13.02 26.60
CA VAL A 377 3.81 13.21 27.38
C VAL A 377 4.73 14.25 26.74
N GLU A 378 4.92 14.22 25.43
CA GLU A 378 5.75 15.22 24.73
C GLU A 378 5.17 16.64 24.87
N MET A 379 3.85 16.80 24.75
CA MET A 379 3.19 18.10 24.88
C MET A 379 3.26 18.67 26.30
N ASN A 380 3.32 17.83 27.32
CA ASN A 380 3.44 18.28 28.71
C ASN A 380 4.90 18.63 29.10
N ASN A 381 5.88 18.29 28.27
CA ASN A 381 7.30 18.58 28.47
C ASN A 381 7.80 19.80 27.65
N VAL A 382 6.93 20.45 26.90
CA VAL A 382 7.16 21.69 26.17
C VAL A 382 6.45 22.84 26.88
#